data_84fbd76d14fc52197dba81ce9c3ffe88
#
_entry.id   84fbd76d14fc52197dba81ce9c3ffe88
#
_cell.length_a   1.000
_cell.length_b   1.000
_cell.length_c   1.000
_cell.angle_alpha   90.00
_cell.angle_beta   90.00
_cell.angle_gamma   90.00
#
_symmetry.space_group_name_H-M   'P 1'
#
loop_
_entity.id
_entity.type
_entity.pdbx_description
1 polymer ?
#
loop_
_entity_poly.entity_id
_entity_poly.type
_entity_poly.pdbx_seq_one_letter_code
_entity_poly.pdbx_strand_id
1 'polypeptide(L)'
;MAFNVYSFAFALTILVLVTSQPADLPAVLKELPEEVLFRVGEPFELNCEVESGDNSNVKFEWLAEFKDLKANPNVKQNDQKLVFKEMKESDEGLYQCTAETSAGIASTRHVKLRKLYINVPKVSTQKVTPVEGRPFQLACPPVEGYPKPKVEWMKKSVANGVLETFLSPRIFSPQGDLYFSNATEEDVSKEFHYVCLVTSPAVDKKVPVVEWEVQGLAKDDKPSDHEVVRQFVSGDLTAKVGDVTEIYCIYGGNPMPHPDWWKDGVNVNNEPGDRVTRYNRSKGKRLLIKDTLLEDDGQYTCVVDNEAGKVQNHTMHLTVVSPPKFLKKPEKRINVKVGQELILPCEFEVKPAGEVAWTHNTKVVRDGPTNPKNSAPYNTIKYENNLKIDKVQKSDSGYYGCRVTNSFGEAYAETLVVVS
;
A
#
# COMPACT_ATOMS: atom_id res chain seq x y z
N MET A 1 -91.65 19.68 -39.99
CA MET A 1 -90.59 19.88 -39.00
C MET A 1 -89.72 18.65 -39.04
N ALA A 2 -88.56 18.69 -39.72
CA ALA A 2 -87.62 17.60 -39.84
C ALA A 2 -86.41 17.86 -38.95
N PHE A 3 -86.19 16.96 -38.02
CA PHE A 3 -84.93 16.99 -37.21
C PHE A 3 -83.88 16.11 -37.86
N ASN A 4 -82.81 16.74 -38.26
CA ASN A 4 -81.58 16.08 -38.75
C ASN A 4 -80.75 15.65 -37.54
N VAL A 5 -80.46 14.30 -37.45
CA VAL A 5 -79.52 13.72 -36.47
C VAL A 5 -78.20 13.53 -37.16
N TYR A 6 -77.19 14.33 -36.79
CA TYR A 6 -75.79 14.12 -37.20
C TYR A 6 -75.13 13.06 -36.28
N SER A 7 -74.70 11.94 -36.89
CA SER A 7 -73.92 10.92 -36.22
C SER A 7 -72.45 11.29 -36.27
N PHE A 8 -71.84 11.57 -35.15
CA PHE A 8 -70.36 11.75 -35.01
C PHE A 8 -69.74 10.40 -34.72
N ALA A 9 -68.96 9.89 -35.68
CA ALA A 9 -68.09 8.73 -35.50
C ALA A 9 -66.79 9.20 -34.82
N PHE A 10 -66.57 8.81 -33.55
CA PHE A 10 -65.28 9.00 -32.86
C PHE A 10 -64.30 7.86 -33.31
N ALA A 11 -63.30 8.23 -34.07
CA ALA A 11 -62.17 7.36 -34.37
C ALA A 11 -61.24 7.27 -33.11
N LEU A 12 -61.24 6.15 -32.45
CA LEU A 12 -60.37 5.85 -31.33
C LEU A 12 -58.95 5.53 -31.85
N THR A 13 -58.07 6.48 -31.91
CA THR A 13 -56.63 6.26 -32.16
C THR A 13 -56.01 5.60 -30.94
N ILE A 14 -55.75 4.31 -31.02
CA ILE A 14 -54.97 3.58 -30.02
C ILE A 14 -53.50 4.02 -30.16
N LEU A 15 -53.06 4.89 -29.23
CA LEU A 15 -51.68 5.25 -29.08
C LEU A 15 -50.97 4.04 -28.44
N VAL A 16 -50.27 3.23 -29.28
CA VAL A 16 -49.36 2.21 -28.74
C VAL A 16 -48.17 2.95 -28.16
N LEU A 17 -48.18 3.14 -26.84
CA LEU A 17 -47.01 3.52 -26.07
C LEU A 17 -46.02 2.35 -26.15
N VAL A 18 -45.07 2.43 -27.08
CA VAL A 18 -43.86 1.61 -27.02
C VAL A 18 -43.12 2.06 -25.77
N THR A 19 -43.36 1.42 -24.63
CA THR A 19 -42.48 1.54 -23.48
C THR A 19 -41.17 0.93 -23.90
N SER A 20 -40.18 1.75 -24.26
CA SER A 20 -38.79 1.29 -24.27
C SER A 20 -38.49 0.79 -22.88
N GLN A 21 -38.29 -0.53 -22.73
CA GLN A 21 -37.68 -1.07 -21.52
C GLN A 21 -36.42 -0.24 -21.23
N PRO A 22 -36.21 0.18 -19.99
CA PRO A 22 -34.96 0.84 -19.64
C PRO A 22 -33.84 -0.13 -20.07
N ALA A 23 -32.92 0.37 -20.89
CA ALA A 23 -31.77 -0.42 -21.30
C ALA A 23 -31.09 -0.89 -20.01
N ASP A 24 -30.97 -2.21 -19.84
CA ASP A 24 -30.33 -2.83 -18.68
C ASP A 24 -29.00 -2.12 -18.44
N LEU A 25 -28.88 -1.46 -17.28
CA LEU A 25 -27.62 -0.85 -16.88
C LEU A 25 -26.58 -1.96 -16.71
N PRO A 26 -25.36 -1.78 -17.21
CA PRO A 26 -24.33 -2.81 -17.06
C PRO A 26 -24.08 -3.08 -15.57
N ALA A 27 -23.93 -4.34 -15.19
CA ALA A 27 -23.48 -4.68 -13.87
C ALA A 27 -22.04 -4.17 -13.69
N VAL A 28 -21.85 -3.26 -12.76
CA VAL A 28 -20.54 -2.75 -12.36
C VAL A 28 -20.24 -3.35 -11.00
N LEU A 29 -19.17 -4.13 -10.91
CA LEU A 29 -18.74 -4.74 -9.66
C LEU A 29 -18.01 -3.71 -8.81
N LYS A 30 -18.27 -3.75 -7.50
CA LYS A 30 -17.53 -2.96 -6.51
C LYS A 30 -16.08 -3.41 -6.49
N GLU A 31 -15.16 -2.47 -6.45
CA GLU A 31 -13.72 -2.77 -6.37
C GLU A 31 -13.41 -3.52 -5.08
N LEU A 32 -12.70 -4.65 -5.20
CA LEU A 32 -12.16 -5.36 -4.06
C LEU A 32 -10.90 -4.67 -3.54
N PRO A 33 -10.59 -4.77 -2.23
CA PRO A 33 -9.32 -4.28 -1.69
C PRO A 33 -8.14 -5.03 -2.33
N GLU A 34 -6.97 -4.42 -2.33
CA GLU A 34 -5.76 -5.05 -2.86
C GLU A 34 -5.36 -6.29 -2.06
N GLU A 35 -5.48 -6.19 -0.73
CA GLU A 35 -5.11 -7.24 0.20
C GLU A 35 -6.13 -7.34 1.33
N VAL A 36 -6.40 -8.57 1.77
CA VAL A 36 -7.19 -8.86 2.97
C VAL A 36 -6.43 -9.87 3.83
N LEU A 37 -6.36 -9.58 5.13
CA LEU A 37 -5.68 -10.39 6.12
C LEU A 37 -6.65 -11.37 6.78
N PHE A 38 -6.20 -12.61 7.01
CA PHE A 38 -6.98 -13.62 7.71
C PHE A 38 -6.19 -14.30 8.84
N ARG A 39 -6.88 -14.85 9.82
CA ARG A 39 -6.33 -15.71 10.88
C ARG A 39 -6.53 -17.17 10.52
N VAL A 40 -5.49 -17.98 10.68
CA VAL A 40 -5.59 -19.43 10.52
C VAL A 40 -6.47 -20.00 11.64
N GLY A 41 -7.37 -20.93 11.29
CA GLY A 41 -8.31 -21.55 12.23
C GLY A 41 -9.62 -20.78 12.40
N GLU A 42 -9.76 -19.57 11.87
CA GLU A 42 -10.99 -18.79 11.95
C GLU A 42 -11.84 -18.90 10.67
N PRO A 43 -13.17 -18.76 10.76
CA PRO A 43 -14.02 -18.66 9.59
C PRO A 43 -13.81 -17.31 8.89
N PHE A 44 -14.00 -17.29 7.57
CA PHE A 44 -13.76 -16.09 6.78
C PHE A 44 -14.70 -16.02 5.56
N GLU A 45 -15.06 -14.82 5.12
CA GLU A 45 -15.86 -14.64 3.90
C GLU A 45 -15.35 -13.48 3.04
N LEU A 46 -15.40 -13.67 1.73
CA LEU A 46 -15.29 -12.62 0.73
C LEU A 46 -16.68 -12.36 0.14
N ASN A 47 -17.00 -11.10 -0.10
CA ASN A 47 -18.27 -10.70 -0.68
C ASN A 47 -18.03 -9.95 -2.01
N CYS A 48 -18.77 -10.35 -3.05
CA CYS A 48 -18.74 -9.72 -4.36
C CYS A 48 -20.04 -8.94 -4.56
N GLU A 49 -19.94 -7.62 -4.61
CA GLU A 49 -21.10 -6.75 -4.68
C GLU A 49 -21.21 -6.08 -6.05
N VAL A 50 -22.44 -5.90 -6.54
CA VAL A 50 -22.72 -5.02 -7.68
C VAL A 50 -22.88 -3.60 -7.15
N GLU A 51 -22.04 -2.69 -7.63
CA GLU A 51 -22.07 -1.27 -7.27
C GLU A 51 -23.25 -0.55 -7.95
N SER A 52 -23.51 -0.91 -9.23
CA SER A 52 -24.59 -0.34 -10.04
C SER A 52 -25.03 -1.29 -11.14
N GLY A 53 -26.29 -1.17 -11.58
CA GLY A 53 -26.88 -2.03 -12.59
C GLY A 53 -27.97 -2.95 -12.04
N ASP A 54 -28.56 -3.78 -12.93
CA ASP A 54 -29.56 -4.76 -12.55
C ASP A 54 -28.91 -6.01 -11.93
N ASN A 55 -29.39 -6.38 -10.76
CA ASN A 55 -28.92 -7.51 -9.95
C ASN A 55 -29.76 -8.79 -10.12
N SER A 56 -30.89 -8.69 -10.83
CA SER A 56 -31.96 -9.71 -10.74
C SER A 56 -31.61 -11.06 -11.39
N ASN A 57 -30.61 -11.10 -12.29
CA ASN A 57 -30.20 -12.31 -13.02
C ASN A 57 -28.68 -12.47 -13.10
N VAL A 58 -27.93 -11.98 -12.10
CA VAL A 58 -26.47 -12.07 -12.07
C VAL A 58 -26.06 -13.39 -11.44
N LYS A 59 -25.20 -14.13 -12.13
CA LYS A 59 -24.58 -15.35 -11.60
C LYS A 59 -23.14 -15.06 -11.21
N PHE A 60 -22.84 -15.15 -9.92
CA PHE A 60 -21.50 -14.92 -9.41
C PHE A 60 -20.66 -16.20 -9.42
N GLU A 61 -19.36 -16.04 -9.69
CA GLU A 61 -18.36 -17.10 -9.53
C GLU A 61 -17.08 -16.52 -8.98
N TRP A 62 -16.53 -17.19 -7.97
CA TRP A 62 -15.21 -16.90 -7.44
C TRP A 62 -14.17 -17.80 -8.07
N LEU A 63 -13.07 -17.19 -8.47
CA LEU A 63 -11.90 -17.83 -9.03
C LEU A 63 -10.71 -17.65 -8.10
N ALA A 64 -9.85 -18.64 -8.00
CA ALA A 64 -8.58 -18.54 -7.30
C ALA A 64 -7.45 -18.97 -8.22
N GLU A 65 -6.37 -18.22 -8.23
CA GLU A 65 -5.19 -18.54 -9.05
C GLU A 65 -4.58 -19.87 -8.58
N PHE A 66 -4.37 -20.78 -9.50
CA PHE A 66 -3.80 -22.13 -9.27
C PHE A 66 -4.53 -23.02 -8.26
N LYS A 67 -5.81 -22.74 -7.95
CA LYS A 67 -6.62 -23.53 -7.00
C LYS A 67 -7.99 -23.84 -7.57
N ASP A 68 -8.43 -25.08 -7.40
CA ASP A 68 -9.83 -25.45 -7.65
C ASP A 68 -10.66 -25.28 -6.37
N LEU A 69 -11.43 -24.19 -6.32
CA LEU A 69 -12.29 -23.90 -5.16
C LEU A 69 -13.41 -24.92 -5.00
N LYS A 70 -13.88 -25.56 -6.10
CA LYS A 70 -14.96 -26.53 -6.07
C LYS A 70 -14.50 -27.88 -5.47
N ALA A 71 -13.22 -28.19 -5.59
CA ALA A 71 -12.63 -29.39 -5.00
C ALA A 71 -12.30 -29.25 -3.50
N ASN A 72 -12.34 -28.05 -2.95
CA ASN A 72 -11.99 -27.78 -1.56
C ASN A 72 -13.24 -27.90 -0.63
N PRO A 73 -13.37 -28.96 0.21
CA PRO A 73 -14.55 -29.16 1.05
C PRO A 73 -14.68 -28.13 2.18
N ASN A 74 -13.63 -27.36 2.44
CA ASN A 74 -13.60 -26.29 3.42
C ASN A 74 -14.16 -24.96 2.88
N VAL A 75 -14.24 -24.83 1.55
CA VAL A 75 -14.70 -23.65 0.86
C VAL A 75 -16.08 -23.89 0.27
N LYS A 76 -16.96 -22.92 0.41
CA LYS A 76 -18.30 -22.95 -0.18
C LYS A 76 -18.59 -21.60 -0.82
N GLN A 77 -19.04 -21.63 -2.05
CA GLN A 77 -19.65 -20.47 -2.68
C GLN A 77 -21.14 -20.46 -2.40
N ASN A 78 -21.62 -19.40 -1.79
CA ASN A 78 -23.03 -19.13 -1.55
C ASN A 78 -23.39 -17.84 -2.28
N ASP A 79 -23.98 -17.96 -3.49
CA ASP A 79 -24.32 -16.83 -4.33
C ASP A 79 -23.09 -15.92 -4.56
N GLN A 80 -23.14 -14.66 -4.15
CA GLN A 80 -22.04 -13.70 -4.28
C GLN A 80 -20.90 -13.87 -3.25
N LYS A 81 -21.07 -14.74 -2.24
CA LYS A 81 -20.11 -14.94 -1.15
C LYS A 81 -19.24 -16.16 -1.36
N LEU A 82 -17.94 -16.01 -1.11
CA LEU A 82 -17.01 -17.12 -0.93
C LEU A 82 -16.77 -17.31 0.57
N VAL A 83 -17.19 -18.45 1.11
CA VAL A 83 -17.15 -18.73 2.55
C VAL A 83 -16.14 -19.85 2.83
N PHE A 84 -15.19 -19.55 3.70
CA PHE A 84 -14.25 -20.51 4.28
C PHE A 84 -14.75 -20.90 5.68
N LYS A 85 -14.93 -22.18 5.94
CA LYS A 85 -15.34 -22.66 7.27
C LYS A 85 -14.26 -22.43 8.31
N GLU A 86 -13.02 -22.63 7.90
CA GLU A 86 -11.82 -22.47 8.71
C GLU A 86 -10.63 -22.15 7.76
N MET A 87 -9.99 -20.99 7.93
CA MET A 87 -8.87 -20.58 7.10
C MET A 87 -7.64 -21.44 7.37
N LYS A 88 -6.94 -21.81 6.29
CA LYS A 88 -5.68 -22.55 6.32
C LYS A 88 -4.57 -21.72 5.68
N GLU A 89 -3.31 -22.03 5.99
CA GLU A 89 -2.16 -21.38 5.33
C GLU A 89 -2.20 -21.56 3.81
N SER A 90 -2.70 -22.70 3.34
CA SER A 90 -2.88 -22.98 1.90
C SER A 90 -3.90 -22.08 1.21
N ASP A 91 -4.70 -21.31 1.97
CA ASP A 91 -5.71 -20.41 1.41
C ASP A 91 -5.11 -19.04 1.04
N GLU A 92 -3.84 -18.74 1.40
CA GLU A 92 -3.13 -17.59 0.85
C GLU A 92 -3.12 -17.63 -0.69
N GLY A 93 -3.33 -16.50 -1.34
CA GLY A 93 -3.28 -16.42 -2.80
C GLY A 93 -4.15 -15.30 -3.37
N LEU A 94 -4.28 -15.28 -4.69
CA LEU A 94 -5.07 -14.32 -5.44
C LEU A 94 -6.46 -14.89 -5.74
N TYR A 95 -7.47 -14.07 -5.48
CA TYR A 95 -8.88 -14.39 -5.70
C TYR A 95 -9.54 -13.31 -6.53
N GLN A 96 -10.45 -13.69 -7.40
CA GLN A 96 -11.20 -12.78 -8.26
C GLN A 96 -12.66 -13.18 -8.29
N CYS A 97 -13.55 -12.21 -8.24
CA CYS A 97 -14.97 -12.44 -8.48
C CYS A 97 -15.32 -12.13 -9.94
N THR A 98 -16.20 -12.94 -10.50
CA THR A 98 -16.84 -12.69 -11.79
C THR A 98 -18.36 -12.68 -11.61
N ALA A 99 -19.03 -11.93 -12.50
CA ALA A 99 -20.48 -11.79 -12.56
C ALA A 99 -20.97 -11.99 -14.00
N GLU A 100 -21.61 -13.14 -14.25
CA GLU A 100 -22.20 -13.45 -15.54
C GLU A 100 -23.58 -12.80 -15.66
N THR A 101 -23.77 -12.03 -16.74
CA THR A 101 -25.01 -11.33 -17.09
C THR A 101 -25.40 -11.66 -18.53
N SER A 102 -26.59 -11.22 -18.96
CA SER A 102 -27.02 -11.34 -20.38
C SER A 102 -26.10 -10.57 -21.35
N ALA A 103 -25.35 -9.58 -20.86
CA ALA A 103 -24.46 -8.75 -21.66
C ALA A 103 -23.01 -9.29 -21.73
N GLY A 104 -22.66 -10.28 -20.89
CA GLY A 104 -21.31 -10.86 -20.81
C GLY A 104 -20.88 -11.12 -19.38
N ILE A 105 -19.57 -11.29 -19.16
CA ILE A 105 -18.99 -11.61 -17.86
C ILE A 105 -18.14 -10.45 -17.38
N ALA A 106 -18.62 -9.74 -16.36
CA ALA A 106 -17.88 -8.71 -15.64
C ALA A 106 -16.92 -9.36 -14.63
N SER A 107 -15.82 -8.66 -14.26
CA SER A 107 -14.85 -9.15 -13.28
C SER A 107 -14.31 -8.04 -12.38
N THR A 108 -13.87 -8.42 -11.19
CA THR A 108 -13.17 -7.51 -10.27
C THR A 108 -11.66 -7.51 -10.54
N ARG A 109 -10.92 -6.59 -9.91
CA ARG A 109 -9.49 -6.79 -9.70
C ARG A 109 -9.24 -8.03 -8.83
N HIS A 110 -8.02 -8.51 -8.80
CA HIS A 110 -7.63 -9.54 -7.82
C HIS A 110 -7.59 -8.95 -6.41
N VAL A 111 -8.02 -9.75 -5.44
CA VAL A 111 -7.75 -9.55 -4.00
C VAL A 111 -6.76 -10.59 -3.52
N LYS A 112 -5.73 -10.15 -2.79
CA LYS A 112 -4.72 -11.03 -2.22
C LYS A 112 -5.10 -11.40 -0.79
N LEU A 113 -5.34 -12.67 -0.51
CA LEU A 113 -5.49 -13.16 0.86
C LEU A 113 -4.13 -13.48 1.46
N ARG A 114 -3.84 -12.93 2.65
CA ARG A 114 -2.59 -13.12 3.37
C ARG A 114 -2.83 -13.54 4.81
N LYS A 115 -2.03 -14.51 5.23
CA LYS A 115 -2.04 -15.00 6.61
C LYS A 115 -1.50 -13.94 7.57
N LEU A 116 -2.25 -13.69 8.62
CA LEU A 116 -1.88 -12.83 9.73
C LEU A 116 -1.17 -13.66 10.80
N TYR A 117 0.08 -13.33 11.14
CA TYR A 117 0.85 -14.02 12.17
C TYR A 117 1.92 -13.16 12.81
N ILE A 118 2.40 -13.58 13.97
CA ILE A 118 3.55 -13.01 14.68
C ILE A 118 4.26 -14.10 15.48
N ASN A 119 5.60 -14.17 15.38
CA ASN A 119 6.46 -15.08 16.12
C ASN A 119 7.25 -14.28 17.16
N VAL A 120 6.75 -14.18 18.39
CA VAL A 120 7.38 -13.41 19.45
C VAL A 120 8.39 -14.28 20.22
N PRO A 121 9.66 -13.87 20.35
CA PRO A 121 10.63 -14.60 21.17
C PRO A 121 10.27 -14.52 22.65
N LYS A 122 10.82 -15.43 23.44
CA LYS A 122 10.69 -15.36 24.90
C LYS A 122 11.39 -14.09 25.43
N VAL A 123 10.69 -13.33 26.27
CA VAL A 123 11.22 -12.11 26.89
C VAL A 123 12.48 -12.43 27.70
N SER A 124 13.53 -11.63 27.50
CA SER A 124 14.76 -11.68 28.28
C SER A 124 15.09 -10.32 28.89
N THR A 125 15.73 -10.32 30.05
CA THR A 125 16.27 -9.11 30.66
C THR A 125 17.77 -9.05 30.43
N GLN A 126 18.22 -7.91 29.90
CA GLN A 126 19.63 -7.62 29.60
C GLN A 126 20.12 -6.46 30.47
N LYS A 127 21.43 -6.34 30.63
CA LYS A 127 22.06 -5.29 31.42
C LYS A 127 23.18 -4.62 30.66
N VAL A 128 23.37 -3.32 30.88
CA VAL A 128 24.42 -2.56 30.21
C VAL A 128 24.94 -1.46 31.18
N THR A 129 26.25 -1.18 31.08
CA THR A 129 26.90 -0.06 31.74
C THR A 129 27.66 0.74 30.69
N PRO A 130 27.00 1.72 30.01
CA PRO A 130 27.62 2.51 28.97
C PRO A 130 28.68 3.46 29.52
N VAL A 131 29.59 3.93 28.67
CA VAL A 131 30.59 4.95 29.03
C VAL A 131 29.98 6.34 28.95
N GLU A 132 30.16 7.14 30.00
CA GLU A 132 29.66 8.52 30.10
C GLU A 132 30.06 9.36 28.86
N GLY A 133 29.12 10.09 28.28
CA GLY A 133 29.33 10.93 27.10
C GLY A 133 29.48 10.16 25.77
N ARG A 134 29.71 8.83 25.78
CA ARG A 134 29.83 8.01 24.58
C ARG A 134 28.48 7.51 24.08
N PRO A 135 28.33 7.30 22.77
CA PRO A 135 27.12 6.70 22.21
C PRO A 135 27.03 5.21 22.56
N PHE A 136 25.81 4.72 22.73
CA PHE A 136 25.53 3.30 22.94
C PHE A 136 24.18 2.90 22.34
N GLN A 137 23.87 1.61 22.31
CA GLN A 137 22.60 1.09 21.80
C GLN A 137 22.06 -0.03 22.68
N LEU A 138 20.74 -0.18 22.66
CA LEU A 138 20.02 -1.30 23.23
C LEU A 138 19.37 -2.10 22.07
N ALA A 139 19.77 -3.36 21.90
CA ALA A 139 19.27 -4.19 20.85
C ALA A 139 17.84 -4.66 21.12
N CYS A 140 16.98 -4.65 20.10
CA CYS A 140 15.69 -5.32 20.11
C CYS A 140 15.74 -6.49 19.12
N PRO A 141 15.66 -7.75 19.58
CA PRO A 141 15.64 -8.90 18.70
C PRO A 141 14.55 -8.78 17.61
N PRO A 142 14.85 -9.14 16.36
CA PRO A 142 13.87 -9.06 15.28
C PRO A 142 12.70 -10.00 15.56
N VAL A 143 11.49 -9.53 15.27
CA VAL A 143 10.26 -10.29 15.42
C VAL A 143 9.66 -10.50 14.03
N GLU A 144 9.51 -11.77 13.66
CA GLU A 144 8.87 -12.15 12.41
C GLU A 144 7.35 -12.04 12.53
N GLY A 145 6.71 -11.57 11.48
CA GLY A 145 5.26 -11.47 11.42
C GLY A 145 4.78 -10.84 10.12
N TYR A 146 3.52 -11.05 9.83
CA TYR A 146 2.85 -10.36 8.74
C TYR A 146 1.49 -9.80 9.20
N PRO A 147 1.20 -8.53 8.90
CA PRO A 147 2.12 -7.48 8.43
C PRO A 147 3.32 -7.31 9.36
N LYS A 148 4.42 -6.74 8.85
CA LYS A 148 5.63 -6.53 9.65
C LYS A 148 5.30 -5.86 10.98
N PRO A 149 5.66 -6.46 12.14
CA PRO A 149 5.39 -5.88 13.44
C PRO A 149 6.05 -4.52 13.60
N LYS A 150 5.35 -3.58 14.25
CA LYS A 150 5.89 -2.27 14.58
C LYS A 150 6.57 -2.32 15.93
N VAL A 151 7.82 -1.88 15.97
CA VAL A 151 8.61 -1.78 17.21
C VAL A 151 8.37 -0.43 17.88
N GLU A 152 8.23 -0.46 19.20
CA GLU A 152 8.10 0.71 20.05
C GLU A 152 8.91 0.50 21.33
N TRP A 153 9.62 1.52 21.77
CA TRP A 153 10.34 1.51 23.04
C TRP A 153 9.60 2.34 24.10
N MET A 154 9.50 1.78 25.29
CA MET A 154 8.88 2.43 26.46
C MET A 154 9.76 2.25 27.69
N LYS A 155 9.59 3.12 28.69
CA LYS A 155 10.09 2.92 30.04
C LYS A 155 9.06 2.12 30.83
N LYS A 156 9.51 1.06 31.50
CA LYS A 156 8.67 0.21 32.36
C LYS A 156 9.07 0.42 33.80
N SER A 157 8.16 0.88 34.62
CA SER A 157 8.39 1.02 36.05
C SER A 157 8.71 -0.32 36.70
N VAL A 158 9.78 -0.39 37.48
CA VAL A 158 10.16 -1.59 38.22
C VAL A 158 9.18 -1.86 39.37
N ALA A 159 8.61 -0.83 39.97
CA ALA A 159 7.74 -0.96 41.13
C ALA A 159 6.35 -1.53 40.80
N ASN A 160 5.76 -1.13 39.67
CA ASN A 160 4.37 -1.46 39.35
C ASN A 160 4.15 -1.96 37.90
N GLY A 161 5.22 -2.03 37.07
CA GLY A 161 5.14 -2.49 35.70
C GLY A 161 4.45 -1.54 34.69
N VAL A 162 4.12 -0.32 35.11
CA VAL A 162 3.49 0.70 34.23
C VAL A 162 4.45 1.07 33.12
N LEU A 163 3.91 1.16 31.91
CA LEU A 163 4.63 1.54 30.70
C LEU A 163 4.42 3.02 30.39
N GLU A 164 5.52 3.75 30.20
CA GLU A 164 5.52 5.17 29.91
C GLU A 164 6.28 5.45 28.61
N THR A 165 5.71 6.31 27.76
CA THR A 165 6.41 6.83 26.58
C THR A 165 7.46 7.85 26.99
N PHE A 166 8.54 7.93 26.23
CA PHE A 166 9.56 8.94 26.42
C PHE A 166 9.95 9.58 25.10
N LEU A 167 10.38 10.83 25.16
CA LEU A 167 10.89 11.58 24.00
C LEU A 167 12.21 12.23 24.38
N SER A 168 13.22 12.05 23.54
CA SER A 168 14.52 12.67 23.74
C SER A 168 15.15 13.00 22.39
N PRO A 169 15.80 14.18 22.25
CA PRO A 169 16.55 14.52 21.05
C PRO A 169 17.84 13.70 20.89
N ARG A 170 18.17 12.87 21.87
CA ARG A 170 19.36 12.01 21.92
C ARG A 170 19.07 10.55 21.62
N ILE A 171 17.79 10.12 21.67
CA ILE A 171 17.40 8.71 21.65
C ILE A 171 16.47 8.43 20.46
N PHE A 172 16.81 7.44 19.65
CA PHE A 172 16.08 7.10 18.39
C PHE A 172 15.98 5.60 18.20
N SER A 173 14.88 5.16 17.59
CA SER A 173 14.68 3.78 17.18
C SER A 173 14.18 3.71 15.72
N PRO A 174 15.07 3.78 14.73
CA PRO A 174 14.68 3.80 13.32
C PRO A 174 14.23 2.44 12.78
N GLN A 175 14.82 1.34 13.26
CA GLN A 175 14.56 -0.02 12.72
C GLN A 175 14.44 -1.10 13.80
N GLY A 176 14.22 -0.73 15.03
CA GLY A 176 14.04 -1.67 16.12
C GLY A 176 14.96 -1.40 17.30
N ASP A 177 16.27 -1.34 17.11
CA ASP A 177 17.22 -1.01 18.18
C ASP A 177 17.06 0.43 18.66
N LEU A 178 17.37 0.66 19.93
CA LEU A 178 17.33 1.98 20.54
C LEU A 178 18.74 2.56 20.62
N TYR A 179 18.97 3.67 19.94
CA TYR A 179 20.27 4.36 19.84
C TYR A 179 20.31 5.59 20.73
N PHE A 180 21.35 5.70 21.52
CA PHE A 180 21.65 6.86 22.38
C PHE A 180 22.84 7.61 21.79
N SER A 181 22.66 8.85 21.40
CA SER A 181 23.73 9.67 20.79
C SER A 181 24.86 9.98 21.76
N ASN A 182 24.59 9.98 23.05
CA ASN A 182 25.56 10.03 24.14
C ASN A 182 24.91 9.51 25.41
N ALA A 183 25.67 8.84 26.27
CA ALA A 183 25.21 8.35 27.57
C ALA A 183 25.28 9.46 28.64
N THR A 184 24.22 9.60 29.41
CA THR A 184 24.12 10.57 30.53
C THR A 184 23.46 9.93 31.75
N GLU A 185 23.55 10.58 32.90
CA GLU A 185 22.88 10.13 34.14
C GLU A 185 21.35 9.97 33.99
N GLU A 186 20.72 10.72 33.08
CA GLU A 186 19.28 10.59 32.79
C GLU A 186 18.89 9.24 32.20
N ASP A 187 19.84 8.51 31.61
CA ASP A 187 19.63 7.21 31.00
C ASP A 187 19.72 6.06 32.01
N VAL A 188 20.27 6.35 33.21
CA VAL A 188 20.44 5.38 34.29
C VAL A 188 19.29 5.49 35.28
N SER A 189 18.65 4.38 35.62
CA SER A 189 17.63 4.37 36.66
C SER A 189 17.47 2.99 37.29
N LYS A 190 17.22 2.96 38.60
CA LYS A 190 16.75 1.78 39.34
C LYS A 190 15.21 1.69 39.35
N GLU A 191 14.52 2.75 38.90
CA GLU A 191 13.07 2.86 38.96
C GLU A 191 12.39 2.37 37.67
N PHE A 192 13.13 2.33 36.57
CA PHE A 192 12.60 1.86 35.27
C PHE A 192 13.62 1.06 34.47
N HIS A 193 13.09 0.18 33.60
CA HIS A 193 13.83 -0.48 32.52
C HIS A 193 13.37 0.08 31.18
N TYR A 194 14.25 0.04 30.17
CA TYR A 194 13.85 0.24 28.77
C TYR A 194 13.30 -1.07 28.21
N VAL A 195 12.09 -1.03 27.65
CA VAL A 195 11.43 -2.23 27.13
C VAL A 195 11.13 -2.04 25.65
N CYS A 196 11.62 -2.97 24.84
CA CYS A 196 11.22 -3.11 23.46
C CYS A 196 9.91 -3.87 23.38
N LEU A 197 8.92 -3.28 22.75
CA LEU A 197 7.57 -3.80 22.54
C LEU A 197 7.29 -3.90 21.07
N VAL A 198 6.48 -4.88 20.68
CA VAL A 198 5.96 -4.97 19.31
C VAL A 198 4.44 -4.93 19.30
N THR A 199 3.90 -4.31 18.25
CA THR A 199 2.48 -4.31 17.93
C THR A 199 2.25 -4.93 16.56
N SER A 200 1.20 -5.72 16.45
CA SER A 200 0.78 -6.35 15.20
C SER A 200 -0.74 -6.56 15.24
N PRO A 201 -1.44 -6.52 14.10
CA PRO A 201 -2.85 -6.92 14.04
C PRO A 201 -3.08 -8.39 14.45
N ALA A 202 -2.00 -9.20 14.53
CA ALA A 202 -2.08 -10.59 14.98
C ALA A 202 -2.30 -10.74 16.49
N VAL A 203 -2.07 -9.68 17.27
CA VAL A 203 -2.20 -9.68 18.74
C VAL A 203 -2.95 -8.43 19.21
N ASP A 204 -3.76 -8.59 20.26
CA ASP A 204 -4.60 -7.49 20.76
C ASP A 204 -3.85 -6.49 21.66
N LYS A 205 -2.65 -6.85 22.12
CA LYS A 205 -1.86 -6.06 23.04
C LYS A 205 -0.42 -5.89 22.57
N LYS A 206 0.24 -4.82 23.06
CA LYS A 206 1.70 -4.68 22.90
C LYS A 206 2.40 -5.85 23.59
N VAL A 207 3.32 -6.49 22.89
CA VAL A 207 4.04 -7.67 23.38
C VAL A 207 5.49 -7.30 23.65
N PRO A 208 5.99 -7.53 24.87
CA PRO A 208 7.39 -7.27 25.20
C PRO A 208 8.31 -8.30 24.52
N VAL A 209 9.46 -7.83 24.04
CA VAL A 209 10.48 -8.64 23.36
C VAL A 209 11.75 -8.75 24.24
N VAL A 210 12.21 -7.61 24.75
CA VAL A 210 13.40 -7.53 25.61
C VAL A 210 13.26 -6.37 26.59
N GLU A 211 13.80 -6.55 27.81
CA GLU A 211 13.94 -5.52 28.80
C GLU A 211 15.43 -5.23 29.04
N TRP A 212 15.80 -3.94 29.13
CA TRP A 212 17.15 -3.49 29.38
C TRP A 212 17.25 -2.66 30.66
N GLU A 213 18.17 -3.04 31.53
CA GLU A 213 18.58 -2.28 32.73
C GLU A 213 19.88 -1.54 32.40
N VAL A 214 19.86 -0.21 32.46
CA VAL A 214 21.06 0.62 32.41
C VAL A 214 21.53 0.83 33.86
N GLN A 215 22.55 0.08 34.29
CA GLN A 215 22.90 -0.05 35.69
C GLN A 215 23.71 1.11 36.23
N GLY A 216 24.41 1.86 35.38
CA GLY A 216 25.28 2.99 35.75
C GLY A 216 26.07 3.46 34.56
N LEU A 217 26.96 4.43 34.77
CA LEU A 217 27.90 4.92 33.76
C LEU A 217 29.33 4.52 34.16
N ALA A 218 30.08 4.01 33.17
CA ALA A 218 31.53 3.90 33.28
C ALA A 218 32.18 5.25 32.98
N LYS A 219 33.32 5.54 33.61
CA LYS A 219 34.09 6.75 33.32
C LYS A 219 34.71 6.66 31.93
N ASP A 220 34.73 7.80 31.23
CA ASP A 220 35.44 7.90 29.93
C ASP A 220 36.95 8.07 30.22
N ASP A 221 37.77 7.14 29.69
CA ASP A 221 39.23 7.22 29.78
C ASP A 221 39.85 8.29 28.86
N LYS A 222 39.07 8.79 27.89
CA LYS A 222 39.49 9.77 26.89
C LYS A 222 38.46 10.90 26.72
N PRO A 223 38.18 11.68 27.74
CA PRO A 223 37.10 12.68 27.73
C PRO A 223 37.34 13.83 26.73
N SER A 224 38.60 14.05 26.28
CA SER A 224 38.95 15.03 25.26
C SER A 224 38.88 14.53 23.83
N ASP A 225 38.52 13.27 23.62
CA ASP A 225 38.30 12.70 22.29
C ASP A 225 36.86 13.00 21.86
N HIS A 226 36.74 14.01 21.00
CA HIS A 226 35.45 14.49 20.47
C HIS A 226 35.03 13.73 19.22
N GLU A 227 35.26 12.43 19.18
CA GLU A 227 34.96 11.59 18.03
C GLU A 227 33.45 11.60 17.68
N VAL A 228 33.17 11.77 16.37
CA VAL A 228 31.82 11.61 15.80
C VAL A 228 31.63 10.16 15.36
N VAL A 229 30.87 9.40 16.13
CA VAL A 229 30.70 7.95 15.96
C VAL A 229 29.38 7.63 15.26
N ARG A 230 29.45 6.91 14.14
CA ARG A 230 28.27 6.43 13.43
C ARG A 230 27.55 5.35 14.25
N GLN A 231 26.26 5.57 14.53
CA GLN A 231 25.42 4.59 15.20
C GLN A 231 24.47 3.91 14.22
N PHE A 232 23.67 4.69 13.49
CA PHE A 232 22.76 4.18 12.48
C PHE A 232 22.62 5.19 11.34
N VAL A 233 22.68 4.70 10.13
CA VAL A 233 22.35 5.47 8.91
C VAL A 233 21.45 4.62 8.03
N SER A 234 20.45 5.23 7.41
CA SER A 234 19.66 4.55 6.40
C SER A 234 20.57 4.11 5.25
N GLY A 235 20.38 2.87 4.78
CA GLY A 235 20.93 2.45 3.49
C GLY A 235 20.06 2.96 2.35
N ASP A 236 20.29 2.45 1.14
CA ASP A 236 19.39 2.68 0.03
C ASP A 236 18.01 2.16 0.37
N LEU A 237 16.97 2.94 0.05
CA LEU A 237 15.60 2.65 0.43
C LEU A 237 14.64 2.85 -0.74
N THR A 238 13.53 2.14 -0.69
CA THR A 238 12.44 2.26 -1.65
C THR A 238 11.18 2.74 -0.93
N ALA A 239 10.54 3.78 -1.45
CA ALA A 239 9.27 4.30 -0.96
C ALA A 239 8.23 4.32 -2.09
N LYS A 240 6.96 4.19 -1.72
CA LYS A 240 5.85 4.36 -2.68
C LYS A 240 5.39 5.81 -2.69
N VAL A 241 4.93 6.26 -3.85
CA VAL A 241 4.23 7.55 -3.96
C VAL A 241 3.07 7.61 -2.97
N GLY A 242 2.99 8.70 -2.21
CA GLY A 242 1.99 8.93 -1.16
C GLY A 242 2.40 8.44 0.23
N ASP A 243 3.47 7.65 0.36
CA ASP A 243 3.96 7.20 1.66
C ASP A 243 4.62 8.34 2.46
N VAL A 244 4.71 8.14 3.77
CA VAL A 244 5.60 8.92 4.63
C VAL A 244 6.95 8.23 4.70
N THR A 245 7.99 8.90 4.20
CA THR A 245 9.36 8.36 4.17
C THR A 245 10.22 9.02 5.24
N GLU A 246 10.92 8.21 6.01
CA GLU A 246 11.86 8.65 7.03
C GLU A 246 13.27 8.17 6.70
N ILE A 247 14.20 9.12 6.62
CA ILE A 247 15.62 8.85 6.35
C ILE A 247 16.40 9.24 7.60
N TYR A 248 17.25 8.33 8.08
CA TYR A 248 17.98 8.51 9.33
C TYR A 248 19.48 8.65 9.12
N CYS A 249 20.06 9.54 9.91
CA CYS A 249 21.50 9.78 9.99
C CYS A 249 21.86 9.99 11.47
N ILE A 250 22.06 8.90 12.21
CA ILE A 250 22.28 8.92 13.65
C ILE A 250 23.75 8.71 13.93
N TYR A 251 24.38 9.77 14.42
CA TYR A 251 25.72 9.78 14.97
C TYR A 251 25.67 10.22 16.41
N GLY A 252 26.59 9.73 17.19
CA GLY A 252 26.79 10.12 18.58
C GLY A 252 28.16 10.73 18.81
N GLY A 253 28.35 11.30 19.98
CA GLY A 253 29.58 11.96 20.40
C GLY A 253 29.33 13.04 21.44
N ASN A 254 30.41 13.59 21.94
CA ASN A 254 30.39 14.72 22.88
C ASN A 254 31.40 15.78 22.42
N PRO A 255 30.97 16.99 21.99
CA PRO A 255 29.58 17.47 21.88
C PRO A 255 28.71 16.61 20.94
N MET A 256 27.38 16.70 21.11
CA MET A 256 26.43 15.92 20.32
C MET A 256 26.35 16.44 18.88
N PRO A 257 26.63 15.60 17.88
CA PRO A 257 26.68 16.02 16.48
C PRO A 257 25.29 16.31 15.88
N HIS A 258 25.27 17.17 14.87
CA HIS A 258 24.07 17.60 14.15
C HIS A 258 24.22 17.33 12.65
N PRO A 259 23.35 16.48 12.05
CA PRO A 259 23.31 16.29 10.62
C PRO A 259 22.65 17.46 9.87
N ASP A 260 23.25 17.85 8.76
CA ASP A 260 22.66 18.66 7.71
C ASP A 260 22.41 17.79 6.48
N TRP A 261 21.33 18.08 5.73
CA TRP A 261 20.85 17.23 4.67
C TRP A 261 20.93 17.89 3.29
N TRP A 262 21.31 17.09 2.31
CA TRP A 262 21.46 17.50 0.92
C TRP A 262 20.76 16.48 0.03
N LYS A 263 20.02 16.94 -0.99
CA LYS A 263 19.46 16.10 -2.03
C LYS A 263 20.06 16.51 -3.36
N ASP A 264 20.71 15.58 -4.06
CA ASP A 264 21.37 15.81 -5.35
C ASP A 264 22.28 17.08 -5.35
N GLY A 265 22.96 17.32 -4.22
CA GLY A 265 23.83 18.48 -4.03
C GLY A 265 23.13 19.77 -3.58
N VAL A 266 21.81 19.77 -3.41
CA VAL A 266 21.03 20.91 -2.92
C VAL A 266 20.71 20.73 -1.43
N ASN A 267 20.92 21.77 -0.62
CA ASN A 267 20.58 21.74 0.80
C ASN A 267 19.07 21.72 1.01
N VAL A 268 18.57 20.69 1.73
CA VAL A 268 17.13 20.49 1.99
C VAL A 268 16.72 20.79 3.43
N ASN A 269 17.60 21.38 4.25
CA ASN A 269 17.29 21.75 5.63
C ASN A 269 16.18 22.80 5.75
N ASN A 270 16.09 23.68 4.78
CA ASN A 270 15.25 24.86 4.78
C ASN A 270 14.34 24.93 3.54
N GLU A 271 13.92 23.80 2.99
CA GLU A 271 12.94 23.82 1.91
C GLU A 271 11.64 24.51 2.36
N PRO A 272 11.07 25.37 1.51
CA PRO A 272 9.79 26.01 1.83
C PRO A 272 8.68 24.94 1.86
N GLY A 273 7.89 24.97 2.92
CA GLY A 273 6.78 24.03 3.14
C GLY A 273 7.12 22.96 4.18
N ASP A 274 6.07 22.22 4.59
CA ASP A 274 6.17 21.22 5.66
C ASP A 274 6.29 19.78 5.12
N ARG A 275 6.47 19.58 3.80
CA ARG A 275 6.51 18.26 3.20
C ARG A 275 7.84 17.55 3.43
N VAL A 276 8.96 18.21 3.10
CA VAL A 276 10.30 17.71 3.40
C VAL A 276 10.87 18.50 4.56
N THR A 277 11.12 17.84 5.67
CA THR A 277 11.56 18.53 6.88
C THR A 277 12.71 17.82 7.55
N ARG A 278 13.76 18.58 7.85
CA ARG A 278 14.74 18.21 8.86
C ARG A 278 14.06 18.29 10.22
N TYR A 279 13.69 17.15 10.79
CA TYR A 279 12.90 17.12 12.01
C TYR A 279 13.66 17.73 13.20
N ASN A 280 13.32 18.97 13.56
CA ASN A 280 14.06 19.77 14.56
C ASN A 280 14.12 19.12 15.96
N ARG A 281 13.07 18.38 16.37
CA ARG A 281 13.08 17.63 17.65
C ARG A 281 14.13 16.53 17.69
N SER A 282 14.60 16.05 16.53
CA SER A 282 15.69 15.07 16.40
C SER A 282 17.05 15.74 16.22
N LYS A 283 17.13 17.06 16.28
CA LYS A 283 18.33 17.83 15.94
C LYS A 283 18.93 17.39 14.60
N GLY A 284 18.07 17.19 13.60
CA GLY A 284 18.46 16.82 12.24
C GLY A 284 18.77 15.34 12.00
N LYS A 285 18.72 14.45 13.01
CA LYS A 285 19.03 13.03 12.85
C LYS A 285 18.02 12.27 12.01
N ARG A 286 16.86 12.88 11.74
CA ARG A 286 15.81 12.33 10.87
C ARG A 286 15.37 13.39 9.86
N LEU A 287 15.41 13.02 8.57
CA LEU A 287 14.73 13.72 7.49
C LEU A 287 13.39 13.04 7.27
N LEU A 288 12.32 13.81 7.30
CA LEU A 288 10.93 13.34 7.10
C LEU A 288 10.41 13.88 5.77
N ILE A 289 9.95 12.99 4.91
CA ILE A 289 9.27 13.30 3.66
C ILE A 289 7.81 12.84 3.82
N LYS A 290 6.88 13.80 3.89
CA LYS A 290 5.45 13.53 3.93
C LYS A 290 4.94 13.48 2.50
N ASP A 291 4.01 12.57 2.21
CA ASP A 291 3.44 12.42 0.86
C ASP A 291 4.53 12.34 -0.21
N THR A 292 5.31 11.25 -0.18
CA THR A 292 6.44 11.03 -1.08
C THR A 292 6.00 11.15 -2.54
N LEU A 293 6.70 11.97 -3.31
CA LEU A 293 6.46 12.21 -4.72
C LEU A 293 7.58 11.58 -5.57
N LEU A 294 7.32 11.38 -6.85
CA LEU A 294 8.34 10.84 -7.78
C LEU A 294 9.60 11.71 -7.88
N GLU A 295 9.45 13.00 -7.68
CA GLU A 295 10.57 13.96 -7.64
C GLU A 295 11.48 13.83 -6.41
N ASP A 296 11.03 13.09 -5.38
CA ASP A 296 11.86 12.79 -4.21
C ASP A 296 12.87 11.66 -4.48
N ASP A 297 12.74 10.93 -5.58
CA ASP A 297 13.76 9.99 -6.06
C ASP A 297 15.09 10.72 -6.22
N GLY A 298 16.18 10.15 -5.69
CA GLY A 298 17.48 10.78 -5.80
C GLY A 298 18.45 10.41 -4.68
N GLN A 299 19.58 11.07 -4.69
CA GLN A 299 20.68 10.83 -3.76
C GLN A 299 20.59 11.79 -2.57
N TYR A 300 20.49 11.25 -1.37
CA TYR A 300 20.49 12.01 -0.13
C TYR A 300 21.81 11.86 0.60
N THR A 301 22.41 12.98 1.00
CA THR A 301 23.64 13.01 1.77
C THR A 301 23.42 13.74 3.09
N CYS A 302 23.77 13.12 4.20
CA CYS A 302 23.88 13.80 5.49
C CYS A 302 25.35 14.14 5.77
N VAL A 303 25.60 15.37 6.20
CA VAL A 303 26.91 15.86 6.66
C VAL A 303 26.78 16.12 8.15
N VAL A 304 27.64 15.48 8.94
CA VAL A 304 27.53 15.42 10.41
C VAL A 304 28.74 16.07 11.05
N ASP A 305 28.49 17.08 11.85
CA ASP A 305 29.51 17.85 12.55
C ASP A 305 29.14 18.04 14.04
N ASN A 306 30.12 18.06 14.91
CA ASN A 306 30.00 18.44 16.33
C ASN A 306 30.91 19.60 16.71
N GLU A 307 31.47 20.33 15.71
CA GLU A 307 32.35 21.52 15.88
C GLU A 307 33.63 21.26 16.66
N ALA A 308 33.94 20.00 16.98
CA ALA A 308 35.09 19.63 17.80
C ALA A 308 35.87 18.44 17.23
N GLY A 309 35.19 17.48 16.63
CA GLY A 309 35.77 16.31 16.02
C GLY A 309 35.87 16.39 14.49
N LYS A 310 36.16 15.25 13.88
CA LYS A 310 36.22 15.14 12.42
C LYS A 310 34.82 15.06 11.83
N VAL A 311 34.50 15.93 10.88
CA VAL A 311 33.25 15.88 10.09
C VAL A 311 33.10 14.55 9.41
N GLN A 312 31.90 13.97 9.49
CA GLN A 312 31.50 12.73 8.85
C GLN A 312 30.42 13.00 7.81
N ASN A 313 30.30 12.13 6.82
CA ASN A 313 29.20 12.15 5.87
C ASN A 313 28.72 10.74 5.53
N HIS A 314 27.48 10.64 5.07
CA HIS A 314 26.93 9.40 4.53
C HIS A 314 25.93 9.72 3.43
N THR A 315 26.00 8.94 2.36
CA THR A 315 25.12 9.08 1.19
C THR A 315 24.29 7.81 1.03
N MET A 316 23.01 7.98 0.73
CA MET A 316 22.05 6.91 0.45
C MET A 316 21.16 7.31 -0.73
N HIS A 317 20.60 6.35 -1.43
CA HIS A 317 19.67 6.57 -2.53
C HIS A 317 18.25 6.26 -2.12
N LEU A 318 17.31 7.19 -2.37
CA LEU A 318 15.88 6.96 -2.27
C LEU A 318 15.35 6.65 -3.67
N THR A 319 14.84 5.43 -3.85
CA THR A 319 14.11 5.04 -5.05
C THR A 319 12.62 5.20 -4.79
N VAL A 320 11.94 6.03 -5.56
CA VAL A 320 10.49 6.20 -5.45
C VAL A 320 9.79 5.38 -6.51
N VAL A 321 8.82 4.56 -6.09
CA VAL A 321 8.02 3.69 -6.95
C VAL A 321 6.55 4.08 -6.90
N SER A 322 5.84 3.79 -7.99
CA SER A 322 4.39 3.99 -8.09
C SER A 322 3.73 2.69 -8.53
N PRO A 323 2.76 2.15 -7.76
CA PRO A 323 1.88 1.12 -8.28
C PRO A 323 1.10 1.68 -9.48
N PRO A 324 0.55 0.80 -10.36
CA PRO A 324 -0.25 1.27 -11.48
C PRO A 324 -1.44 2.12 -11.04
N LYS A 325 -1.66 3.25 -11.72
CA LYS A 325 -2.79 4.15 -11.49
C LYS A 325 -3.33 4.65 -12.81
N PHE A 326 -4.63 4.49 -13.07
CA PHE A 326 -5.24 5.02 -14.27
C PHE A 326 -5.27 6.55 -14.25
N LEU A 327 -4.81 7.15 -15.33
CA LEU A 327 -4.96 8.58 -15.61
C LEU A 327 -6.34 8.86 -16.18
N LYS A 328 -6.84 7.92 -17.02
CA LYS A 328 -8.18 7.95 -17.56
C LYS A 328 -8.75 6.54 -17.53
N LYS A 329 -9.84 6.35 -16.78
CA LYS A 329 -10.61 5.10 -16.82
C LYS A 329 -11.48 5.07 -18.06
N PRO A 330 -11.67 3.90 -18.71
CA PRO A 330 -12.65 3.76 -19.79
C PRO A 330 -14.06 4.05 -19.25
N GLU A 331 -14.96 4.47 -20.18
CA GLU A 331 -16.36 4.64 -19.83
C GLU A 331 -16.98 3.30 -19.42
N LYS A 332 -17.90 3.32 -18.45
CA LYS A 332 -18.55 2.11 -17.95
C LYS A 332 -19.33 1.35 -19.04
N ARG A 333 -19.83 2.07 -20.06
CA ARG A 333 -20.54 1.51 -21.21
C ARG A 333 -20.24 2.29 -22.48
N ILE A 334 -19.96 1.56 -23.55
CA ILE A 334 -19.75 2.10 -24.91
C ILE A 334 -20.74 1.43 -25.86
N ASN A 335 -21.49 2.22 -26.61
CA ASN A 335 -22.35 1.71 -27.67
C ASN A 335 -21.69 2.01 -29.01
N VAL A 336 -21.60 0.99 -29.88
CA VAL A 336 -20.95 1.07 -31.19
C VAL A 336 -21.76 0.29 -32.21
N LYS A 337 -21.77 0.73 -33.48
CA LYS A 337 -22.46 0.03 -34.57
C LYS A 337 -21.54 -0.99 -35.22
N VAL A 338 -22.14 -2.08 -35.73
CA VAL A 338 -21.41 -3.07 -36.54
C VAL A 338 -20.62 -2.39 -37.67
N GLY A 339 -19.38 -2.79 -37.86
CA GLY A 339 -18.46 -2.29 -38.88
C GLY A 339 -17.74 -0.98 -38.55
N GLN A 340 -18.07 -0.32 -37.43
CA GLN A 340 -17.31 0.85 -36.97
C GLN A 340 -16.00 0.43 -36.31
N GLU A 341 -15.08 1.38 -36.20
CA GLU A 341 -13.86 1.27 -35.39
C GLU A 341 -14.19 1.50 -33.92
N LEU A 342 -13.61 0.73 -33.05
CA LEU A 342 -13.67 0.89 -31.60
C LEU A 342 -12.27 1.04 -31.03
N ILE A 343 -12.06 2.07 -30.21
CA ILE A 343 -10.82 2.27 -29.44
C ILE A 343 -11.19 2.34 -27.97
N LEU A 344 -10.66 1.39 -27.18
CA LEU A 344 -10.81 1.36 -25.73
C LEU A 344 -9.55 1.94 -25.08
N PRO A 345 -9.65 3.05 -24.35
CA PRO A 345 -8.48 3.68 -23.74
C PRO A 345 -7.98 2.89 -22.53
N CYS A 346 -6.66 2.79 -22.38
CA CYS A 346 -5.99 2.31 -21.19
C CYS A 346 -4.76 3.20 -20.94
N GLU A 347 -4.99 4.36 -20.31
CA GLU A 347 -3.99 5.35 -20.01
C GLU A 347 -3.66 5.29 -18.51
N PHE A 348 -2.39 5.08 -18.17
CA PHE A 348 -1.96 4.90 -16.78
C PHE A 348 -0.56 5.42 -16.53
N GLU A 349 -0.26 5.66 -15.27
CA GLU A 349 1.09 5.90 -14.76
C GLU A 349 1.55 4.72 -13.89
N VAL A 350 2.84 4.40 -13.96
CA VAL A 350 3.45 3.28 -13.21
C VAL A 350 4.97 3.44 -13.16
N LYS A 351 5.59 3.08 -12.04
CA LYS A 351 7.07 3.03 -11.91
C LYS A 351 7.47 1.91 -10.93
N PRO A 352 8.31 0.95 -11.31
CA PRO A 352 8.82 0.70 -12.67
C PRO A 352 7.72 0.31 -13.66
N ALA A 353 8.08 0.19 -14.93
CA ALA A 353 7.17 -0.28 -15.97
C ALA A 353 6.53 -1.62 -15.57
N GLY A 354 5.26 -1.80 -15.95
CA GLY A 354 4.47 -2.97 -15.62
C GLY A 354 4.03 -3.73 -16.88
N GLU A 355 3.35 -4.84 -16.65
CA GLU A 355 2.70 -5.64 -17.68
C GLU A 355 1.26 -5.17 -17.88
N VAL A 356 0.80 -5.17 -19.12
CA VAL A 356 -0.57 -4.81 -19.48
C VAL A 356 -1.24 -6.00 -20.16
N ALA A 357 -2.44 -6.33 -19.70
CA ALA A 357 -3.26 -7.36 -20.28
C ALA A 357 -4.68 -6.84 -20.53
N TRP A 358 -5.19 -7.10 -21.73
CA TRP A 358 -6.59 -6.90 -22.07
C TRP A 358 -7.37 -8.20 -21.93
N THR A 359 -8.60 -8.12 -21.45
CA THR A 359 -9.53 -9.24 -21.39
C THR A 359 -10.83 -8.90 -22.09
N HIS A 360 -11.50 -9.91 -22.67
CA HIS A 360 -12.86 -9.86 -23.16
C HIS A 360 -13.67 -10.99 -22.50
N ASN A 361 -14.69 -10.63 -21.73
CA ASN A 361 -15.46 -11.59 -20.92
C ASN A 361 -14.53 -12.53 -20.14
N THR A 362 -13.57 -11.96 -19.39
CA THR A 362 -12.53 -12.62 -18.59
C THR A 362 -11.43 -13.36 -19.37
N LYS A 363 -11.58 -13.59 -20.67
CA LYS A 363 -10.56 -14.25 -21.49
C LYS A 363 -9.54 -13.23 -22.00
N VAL A 364 -8.25 -13.59 -21.91
CA VAL A 364 -7.17 -12.74 -22.39
C VAL A 364 -7.29 -12.54 -23.91
N VAL A 365 -7.24 -11.29 -24.35
CA VAL A 365 -7.20 -10.90 -25.77
C VAL A 365 -5.76 -11.06 -26.24
N ARG A 366 -5.48 -12.16 -26.99
CA ARG A 366 -4.11 -12.52 -27.39
C ARG A 366 -3.48 -11.59 -28.42
N ASP A 367 -4.28 -10.94 -29.24
CA ASP A 367 -3.85 -10.01 -30.30
C ASP A 367 -3.93 -8.54 -29.87
N GLY A 368 -4.20 -8.30 -28.58
CA GLY A 368 -4.18 -6.96 -27.99
C GLY A 368 -2.75 -6.43 -27.83
N PRO A 369 -2.58 -5.11 -27.73
CA PRO A 369 -1.27 -4.54 -27.47
C PRO A 369 -0.75 -5.08 -26.12
N THR A 370 0.38 -5.79 -26.17
CA THR A 370 1.00 -6.45 -24.99
C THR A 370 2.09 -5.59 -24.36
N ASN A 371 2.61 -4.60 -25.11
CA ASN A 371 3.65 -3.70 -24.63
C ASN A 371 3.14 -2.28 -24.49
N PRO A 372 3.25 -1.66 -23.32
CA PRO A 372 2.85 -0.28 -23.13
C PRO A 372 3.68 0.64 -24.03
N LYS A 373 2.99 1.47 -24.84
CA LYS A 373 3.65 2.56 -25.54
C LYS A 373 3.82 3.71 -24.56
N ASN A 374 5.06 4.17 -24.38
CA ASN A 374 5.31 5.39 -23.61
C ASN A 374 4.76 6.58 -24.41
N SER A 375 3.72 7.23 -23.90
CA SER A 375 3.05 8.35 -24.56
C SER A 375 3.70 9.71 -24.33
N ALA A 376 4.81 9.75 -23.57
CA ALA A 376 5.42 11.01 -23.20
C ALA A 376 6.95 10.99 -23.37
N PRO A 377 7.59 12.17 -23.60
CA PRO A 377 9.02 12.27 -23.76
C PRO A 377 9.77 11.83 -22.49
N TYR A 378 11.03 11.48 -22.64
CA TYR A 378 11.97 11.03 -21.62
C TYR A 378 11.69 11.62 -20.23
N ASN A 379 11.48 10.75 -19.24
CA ASN A 379 11.20 11.00 -17.82
C ASN A 379 9.73 10.95 -17.37
N THR A 380 8.76 10.69 -18.23
CA THR A 380 7.40 10.46 -17.78
C THR A 380 7.09 8.97 -17.69
N ILE A 381 6.37 8.61 -16.64
CA ILE A 381 5.90 7.25 -16.34
C ILE A 381 4.49 7.00 -16.84
N LYS A 382 4.05 7.82 -17.80
CA LYS A 382 2.71 7.73 -18.41
C LYS A 382 2.76 6.83 -19.63
N TYR A 383 1.81 5.91 -19.69
CA TYR A 383 1.71 4.93 -20.77
C TYR A 383 0.31 4.95 -21.36
N GLU A 384 0.25 4.68 -22.64
CA GLU A 384 -0.98 4.49 -23.40
C GLU A 384 -0.94 3.09 -24.04
N ASN A 385 -1.95 2.28 -23.75
CA ASN A 385 -2.07 0.92 -24.26
C ASN A 385 -3.50 0.60 -24.68
N ASN A 386 -4.00 1.37 -25.66
CA ASN A 386 -5.36 1.28 -26.14
C ASN A 386 -5.60 -0.01 -26.91
N LEU A 387 -6.75 -0.66 -26.67
CA LEU A 387 -7.22 -1.76 -27.48
C LEU A 387 -8.01 -1.21 -28.67
N LYS A 388 -7.62 -1.59 -29.90
CA LYS A 388 -8.27 -1.17 -31.14
C LYS A 388 -8.91 -2.36 -31.84
N ILE A 389 -10.17 -2.19 -32.26
CA ILE A 389 -10.92 -3.14 -33.11
C ILE A 389 -11.38 -2.37 -34.34
N ASP A 390 -10.83 -2.70 -35.52
CA ASP A 390 -11.05 -1.92 -36.75
C ASP A 390 -12.47 -2.03 -37.33
N LYS A 391 -13.12 -3.18 -37.21
CA LYS A 391 -14.48 -3.46 -37.72
C LYS A 391 -15.24 -4.31 -36.72
N VAL A 392 -15.94 -3.66 -35.82
CA VAL A 392 -16.67 -4.32 -34.73
C VAL A 392 -17.80 -5.19 -35.26
N GLN A 393 -17.92 -6.39 -34.71
CA GLN A 393 -19.00 -7.37 -35.03
C GLN A 393 -19.89 -7.56 -33.78
N LYS A 394 -21.07 -8.13 -33.93
CA LYS A 394 -21.98 -8.43 -32.83
C LYS A 394 -21.35 -9.34 -31.77
N SER A 395 -20.46 -10.25 -32.16
CA SER A 395 -19.68 -11.13 -31.29
C SER A 395 -18.71 -10.39 -30.39
N ASP A 396 -18.37 -9.13 -30.70
CA ASP A 396 -17.48 -8.30 -29.90
C ASP A 396 -18.20 -7.56 -28.74
N SER A 397 -19.52 -7.79 -28.60
CA SER A 397 -20.25 -7.34 -27.43
C SER A 397 -19.76 -8.07 -26.17
N GLY A 398 -19.66 -7.35 -25.04
CA GLY A 398 -19.23 -7.92 -23.76
C GLY A 398 -18.35 -6.99 -22.95
N TYR A 399 -17.83 -7.50 -21.87
CA TYR A 399 -16.96 -6.74 -20.96
C TYR A 399 -15.50 -6.81 -21.37
N TYR A 400 -14.89 -5.65 -21.53
CA TYR A 400 -13.45 -5.49 -21.79
C TYR A 400 -12.75 -4.91 -20.59
N GLY A 401 -11.74 -5.62 -20.08
CA GLY A 401 -10.93 -5.19 -18.95
C GLY A 401 -9.50 -4.87 -19.34
N CYS A 402 -8.99 -3.70 -18.92
CA CYS A 402 -7.57 -3.40 -18.93
C CYS A 402 -6.98 -3.64 -17.55
N ARG A 403 -6.01 -4.54 -17.47
CA ARG A 403 -5.24 -4.87 -16.27
C ARG A 403 -3.81 -4.40 -16.44
N VAL A 404 -3.32 -3.65 -15.47
CA VAL A 404 -1.92 -3.20 -15.41
C VAL A 404 -1.32 -3.69 -14.10
N THR A 405 -0.17 -4.36 -14.16
CA THR A 405 0.50 -4.92 -12.98
C THR A 405 1.97 -4.55 -12.96
N ASN A 406 2.50 -4.27 -11.78
CA ASN A 406 3.94 -4.27 -11.51
C ASN A 406 4.20 -4.96 -10.15
N SER A 407 5.46 -5.02 -9.71
CA SER A 407 5.83 -5.62 -8.42
C SER A 407 5.23 -4.91 -7.18
N PHE A 408 4.60 -3.75 -7.36
CA PHE A 408 4.06 -2.92 -6.28
C PHE A 408 2.54 -2.86 -6.23
N GLY A 409 1.83 -3.41 -7.23
CA GLY A 409 0.38 -3.46 -7.23
C GLY A 409 -0.26 -3.76 -8.58
N GLU A 410 -1.59 -3.77 -8.59
CA GLU A 410 -2.45 -3.97 -9.76
C GLU A 410 -3.48 -2.84 -9.86
N ALA A 411 -3.69 -2.34 -11.09
CA ALA A 411 -4.86 -1.53 -11.44
C ALA A 411 -5.70 -2.29 -12.46
N TYR A 412 -7.02 -2.28 -12.29
CA TYR A 412 -7.99 -2.90 -13.19
C TYR A 412 -9.13 -1.94 -13.50
N ALA A 413 -9.50 -1.82 -14.76
CA ALA A 413 -10.68 -1.06 -15.17
C ALA A 413 -11.40 -1.80 -16.30
N GLU A 414 -12.74 -1.79 -16.24
CA GLU A 414 -13.60 -2.56 -17.13
C GLU A 414 -14.66 -1.67 -17.79
N THR A 415 -15.03 -2.00 -19.02
CA THR A 415 -16.09 -1.35 -19.79
C THR A 415 -16.98 -2.39 -20.47
N LEU A 416 -18.29 -2.15 -20.49
CA LEU A 416 -19.22 -2.92 -21.29
C LEU A 416 -19.32 -2.32 -22.72
N VAL A 417 -19.00 -3.10 -23.72
CA VAL A 417 -19.22 -2.77 -25.14
C VAL A 417 -20.51 -3.40 -25.62
N VAL A 418 -21.40 -2.59 -26.17
CA VAL A 418 -22.67 -3.02 -26.77
C VAL A 418 -22.65 -2.71 -28.27
N VAL A 419 -22.67 -3.76 -29.10
CA VAL A 419 -22.65 -3.66 -30.57
C VAL A 419 -24.05 -3.79 -31.10
N SER A 420 -24.56 -2.74 -31.76
CA SER A 420 -25.91 -2.67 -32.32
C SER A 420 -25.93 -2.82 -33.85
#